data_63ff72ec9c994e26352605d425819463
#
_entry.id   63ff72ec9c994e26352605d425819463
#
_cell.length_a   1.000
_cell.length_b   1.000
_cell.length_c   1.000
_cell.angle_alpha   90.00
_cell.angle_beta   90.00
_cell.angle_gamma   90.00
#
_symmetry.space_group_name_H-M   'P 1'
#
loop_
_entity.id
_entity.type
_entity.pdbx_description
1 polymer ?
#
loop_
_entity_poly.entity_id
_entity_poly.type
_entity_poly.pdbx_seq_one_letter_code
_entity_poly.pdbx_strand_id
1 'polypeptide(L)'
;EQVKRALETTIKKSGMDSNVHIRLIVSRGIKKTPYQSPKGTIGNPTVVIIPEYKKASDEVKEKGITLATVTTRRDHAVQDPRINSLSKHNCIAACIEADQLGVNEGLMLDPNGFVATCNSTNFFIVRSGEVWTSTGEYCLNGITRGTIIRLCKEYGIPILEKNFIPADVHSADEVFVTGTFAGVIPVISV
;
A
#
# COMPACT_ATOMS: atom_id res chain seq x y z
N GLU A 1 19.36 12.89 5.54
CA GLU A 1 20.33 12.70 6.63
C GLU A 1 19.70 12.96 8.00
N GLN A 2 19.05 14.11 8.23
CA GLN A 2 18.42 14.44 9.53
C GLN A 2 17.34 13.41 9.95
N VAL A 3 16.46 13.00 9.03
CA VAL A 3 15.42 12.00 9.31
C VAL A 3 16.03 10.65 9.67
N LYS A 4 17.10 10.23 8.96
CA LYS A 4 17.82 9.00 9.25
C LYS A 4 18.39 9.01 10.67
N ARG A 5 19.09 10.08 11.07
CA ARG A 5 19.59 10.25 12.43
C ARG A 5 18.49 10.25 13.49
N ALA A 6 17.35 10.89 13.19
CA ALA A 6 16.20 10.89 14.09
C ALA A 6 15.62 9.48 14.29
N LEU A 7 15.50 8.68 13.21
CA LEU A 7 15.09 7.28 13.27
C LEU A 7 16.04 6.45 14.12
N GLU A 8 17.34 6.49 13.83
CA GLU A 8 18.37 5.76 14.58
C GLU A 8 18.37 6.12 16.09
N THR A 9 18.25 7.43 16.38
CA THR A 9 18.17 7.92 17.75
C THR A 9 16.92 7.44 18.47
N THR A 10 15.76 7.42 17.78
CA THR A 10 14.49 6.98 18.35
C THR A 10 14.55 5.50 18.68
N ILE A 11 15.00 4.65 17.74
CA ILE A 11 15.17 3.21 17.95
C ILE A 11 16.10 2.93 19.14
N LYS A 12 17.27 3.59 19.16
CA LYS A 12 18.23 3.44 20.26
C LYS A 12 17.64 3.83 21.61
N LYS A 13 16.90 4.93 21.68
CA LYS A 13 16.29 5.41 22.94
C LYS A 13 15.10 4.56 23.38
N SER A 14 14.38 3.93 22.46
CA SER A 14 13.25 3.05 22.78
C SER A 14 13.69 1.70 23.34
N GLY A 15 14.96 1.31 23.17
CA GLY A 15 15.47 0.00 23.56
C GLY A 15 14.89 -1.14 22.72
N MET A 16 14.29 -0.85 21.57
CA MET A 16 13.68 -1.83 20.68
C MET A 16 14.72 -2.29 19.65
N ASP A 17 15.05 -3.55 19.62
CA ASP A 17 16.11 -4.13 18.78
C ASP A 17 15.60 -5.07 17.68
N SER A 18 14.38 -5.61 17.83
CA SER A 18 13.79 -6.58 16.88
C SER A 18 12.27 -6.49 16.82
N ASN A 19 11.67 -6.97 15.72
CA ASN A 19 10.23 -6.95 15.48
C ASN A 19 9.60 -5.55 15.68
N VAL A 20 10.32 -4.52 15.25
CA VAL A 20 9.89 -3.13 15.41
C VAL A 20 9.29 -2.63 14.11
N HIS A 21 8.03 -2.24 14.16
CA HIS A 21 7.37 -1.47 13.13
C HIS A 21 7.54 0.02 13.42
N ILE A 22 7.95 0.79 12.43
CA ILE A 22 8.18 2.23 12.57
C ILE A 22 7.20 2.99 11.70
N ARG A 23 6.41 3.86 12.32
CA ARG A 23 5.61 4.85 11.63
C ARG A 23 6.32 6.19 11.61
N LEU A 24 6.73 6.63 10.43
CA LEU A 24 7.30 7.94 10.19
C LEU A 24 6.23 8.85 9.58
N ILE A 25 5.96 9.98 10.23
CA ILE A 25 5.00 10.98 9.77
C ILE A 25 5.73 12.32 9.63
N VAL A 26 5.55 12.97 8.49
CA VAL A 26 6.03 14.35 8.27
C VAL A 26 4.82 15.20 7.93
N SER A 27 4.52 16.16 8.79
CA SER A 27 3.44 17.13 8.56
C SER A 27 4.01 18.47 8.10
N ARG A 28 3.14 19.36 7.64
CA ARG A 28 3.52 20.74 7.29
C ARG A 28 3.94 21.59 8.49
N GLY A 29 3.79 21.10 9.72
CA GLY A 29 4.06 21.83 10.95
C GLY A 29 2.87 22.67 11.43
N ILE A 30 3.16 23.62 12.30
CA ILE A 30 2.17 24.47 12.97
C ILE A 30 1.67 25.55 12.01
N LYS A 31 0.38 25.88 12.10
CA LYS A 31 -0.26 26.99 11.37
C LYS A 31 -0.71 28.09 12.31
N LYS A 32 -0.74 29.31 11.81
CA LYS A 32 -1.32 30.50 12.54
C LYS A 32 -2.81 30.29 12.78
N THR A 33 -3.53 29.70 11.84
CA THR A 33 -4.97 29.46 11.89
C THR A 33 -5.28 28.11 11.21
N PRO A 34 -6.42 27.46 11.51
CA PRO A 34 -6.84 26.22 10.85
C PRO A 34 -7.33 26.49 9.41
N TYR A 35 -6.52 27.14 8.58
CA TYR A 35 -6.83 27.47 7.20
C TYR A 35 -6.01 26.60 6.25
N GLN A 36 -6.57 26.26 5.08
CA GLN A 36 -5.97 25.29 4.15
C GLN A 36 -4.68 25.79 3.48
N SER A 37 -4.54 27.12 3.30
CA SER A 37 -3.37 27.69 2.62
C SER A 37 -2.06 27.30 3.30
N PRO A 38 -1.06 26.78 2.55
CA PRO A 38 0.27 26.53 3.07
C PRO A 38 1.00 27.80 3.53
N LYS A 39 0.60 28.98 3.05
CA LYS A 39 1.17 30.27 3.46
C LYS A 39 0.96 30.58 4.94
N GLY A 40 -0.01 29.94 5.59
CA GLY A 40 -0.25 30.06 7.03
C GLY A 40 0.69 29.23 7.91
N THR A 41 1.57 28.42 7.33
CA THR A 41 2.53 27.58 8.09
C THR A 41 3.59 28.43 8.77
N ILE A 42 3.87 28.13 10.04
CA ILE A 42 4.89 28.79 10.86
C ILE A 42 5.99 27.78 11.18
N GLY A 43 7.24 28.15 10.88
CA GLY A 43 8.41 27.31 11.22
C GLY A 43 8.56 26.08 10.34
N ASN A 44 9.15 25.04 10.90
CA ASN A 44 9.54 23.83 10.20
C ASN A 44 8.44 22.76 10.20
N PRO A 45 8.49 21.79 9.27
CA PRO A 45 7.66 20.58 9.33
C PRO A 45 7.83 19.85 10.66
N THR A 46 6.73 19.26 11.17
CA THR A 46 6.79 18.39 12.34
C THR A 46 7.07 16.97 11.88
N VAL A 47 8.10 16.34 12.44
CA VAL A 47 8.45 14.93 12.20
C VAL A 47 8.07 14.14 13.44
N VAL A 48 7.28 13.08 13.24
CA VAL A 48 6.87 12.16 14.30
C VAL A 48 7.34 10.76 13.93
N ILE A 49 8.01 10.09 14.86
CA ILE A 49 8.51 8.72 14.69
C ILE A 49 7.94 7.88 15.84
N ILE A 50 7.15 6.88 15.48
CA ILE A 50 6.49 6.00 16.44
C ILE A 50 7.01 4.57 16.21
N PRO A 51 7.89 4.06 17.07
CA PRO A 51 8.25 2.66 17.08
C PRO A 51 7.24 1.87 17.91
N GLU A 52 6.86 0.69 17.42
CA GLU A 52 5.99 -0.25 18.12
C GLU A 52 6.45 -1.69 17.87
N TYR A 53 6.33 -2.57 18.86
CA TYR A 53 6.51 -3.99 18.63
C TYR A 53 5.33 -4.52 17.82
N LYS A 54 5.63 -4.99 16.62
CA LYS A 54 4.62 -5.54 15.72
C LYS A 54 5.24 -6.54 14.76
N LYS A 55 4.71 -7.75 14.75
CA LYS A 55 5.09 -8.82 13.83
C LYS A 55 3.90 -9.12 12.91
N ALA A 56 4.17 -9.35 11.62
CA ALA A 56 3.16 -9.86 10.71
C ALA A 56 2.71 -11.26 11.16
N SER A 57 1.42 -11.55 11.03
CA SER A 57 0.90 -12.88 11.35
C SER A 57 1.43 -13.91 10.35
N ASP A 58 2.08 -14.95 10.86
CA ASP A 58 2.51 -16.07 10.04
C ASP A 58 1.27 -16.83 9.50
N GLU A 59 0.18 -16.88 10.28
CA GLU A 59 -1.09 -17.46 9.88
C GLU A 59 -1.69 -16.79 8.62
N VAL A 60 -1.63 -15.46 8.52
CA VAL A 60 -2.10 -14.72 7.34
C VAL A 60 -1.26 -15.05 6.10
N LYS A 61 0.04 -15.29 6.27
CA LYS A 61 0.91 -15.69 5.16
C LYS A 61 0.63 -17.11 4.68
N GLU A 62 0.26 -18.00 5.58
CA GLU A 62 -0.03 -19.41 5.27
C GLU A 62 -1.47 -19.59 4.73
N LYS A 63 -2.45 -18.97 5.37
CA LYS A 63 -3.86 -19.11 5.00
C LYS A 63 -4.31 -18.18 3.89
N GLY A 64 -3.57 -17.09 3.64
CA GLY A 64 -3.96 -16.07 2.68
C GLY A 64 -5.07 -15.16 3.18
N ILE A 65 -5.52 -14.25 2.29
CA ILE A 65 -6.59 -13.30 2.54
C ILE A 65 -7.67 -13.39 1.47
N THR A 66 -8.85 -12.86 1.79
CA THR A 66 -9.98 -12.70 0.88
C THR A 66 -10.09 -11.25 0.43
N LEU A 67 -10.46 -11.03 -0.83
CA LEU A 67 -10.71 -9.71 -1.40
C LEU A 67 -12.12 -9.63 -1.97
N ALA A 68 -12.60 -8.41 -2.19
CA ALA A 68 -13.75 -8.15 -3.05
C ALA A 68 -13.49 -6.87 -3.86
N THR A 69 -13.95 -6.84 -5.10
CA THR A 69 -13.92 -5.60 -5.90
C THR A 69 -14.91 -4.60 -5.29
N VAL A 70 -14.41 -3.42 -4.90
CA VAL A 70 -15.21 -2.36 -4.26
C VAL A 70 -15.61 -1.28 -5.25
N THR A 71 -16.63 -0.50 -4.89
CA THR A 71 -17.15 0.60 -5.73
C THR A 71 -16.25 1.84 -5.68
N THR A 72 -15.57 2.05 -4.55
CA THR A 72 -14.63 3.16 -4.38
C THR A 72 -13.43 3.04 -5.31
N ARG A 73 -13.18 4.09 -6.09
CA ARG A 73 -12.11 4.12 -7.10
C ARG A 73 -10.81 4.72 -6.57
N ARG A 74 -9.72 4.30 -7.18
CA ARG A 74 -8.41 4.98 -7.07
C ARG A 74 -8.34 6.06 -8.12
N ASP A 75 -8.47 7.32 -7.73
CA ASP A 75 -8.62 8.43 -8.67
C ASP A 75 -7.72 9.61 -8.27
N HIS A 76 -7.08 10.25 -9.24
CA HIS A 76 -6.34 11.49 -9.10
C HIS A 76 -7.23 12.69 -8.70
N ALA A 77 -8.52 12.64 -8.99
CA ALA A 77 -9.47 13.69 -8.60
C ALA A 77 -9.58 13.87 -7.08
N VAL A 78 -9.31 12.83 -6.30
CA VAL A 78 -9.33 12.90 -4.82
C VAL A 78 -7.95 13.30 -4.28
N GLN A 79 -6.92 12.61 -4.71
CA GLN A 79 -5.51 12.89 -4.40
C GLN A 79 -4.62 12.09 -5.34
N ASP A 80 -3.37 12.50 -5.52
CA ASP A 80 -2.41 11.68 -6.28
C ASP A 80 -2.21 10.32 -5.59
N PRO A 81 -2.67 9.21 -6.20
CA PRO A 81 -2.61 7.88 -5.60
C PRO A 81 -1.19 7.33 -5.43
N ARG A 82 -0.19 7.99 -6.04
CA ARG A 82 1.24 7.65 -5.92
C ARG A 82 1.88 8.23 -4.67
N ILE A 83 1.18 9.12 -3.96
CA ILE A 83 1.69 9.76 -2.74
C ILE A 83 1.17 9.01 -1.50
N ASN A 84 2.09 8.58 -0.63
CA ASN A 84 1.73 8.04 0.67
C ASN A 84 1.47 9.17 1.66
N SER A 85 0.25 9.70 1.66
CA SER A 85 -0.18 10.80 2.53
C SER A 85 -1.11 10.31 3.65
N LEU A 86 -1.37 11.18 4.63
CA LEU A 86 -2.38 10.96 5.67
C LEU A 86 -3.82 11.17 5.16
N SER A 87 -3.99 11.78 3.98
CA SER A 87 -5.28 11.93 3.31
C SER A 87 -5.63 10.62 2.59
N LYS A 88 -6.32 9.72 3.28
CA LYS A 88 -6.61 8.35 2.80
C LYS A 88 -8.11 8.09 2.63
N HIS A 89 -8.89 9.09 2.23
CA HIS A 89 -10.34 9.01 2.16
C HIS A 89 -10.84 7.80 1.36
N ASN A 90 -10.40 7.64 0.12
CA ASN A 90 -10.82 6.51 -0.71
C ASN A 90 -10.28 5.16 -0.21
N CYS A 91 -9.07 5.10 0.35
CA CYS A 91 -8.58 3.86 0.95
C CYS A 91 -9.41 3.44 2.17
N ILE A 92 -9.83 4.42 2.99
CA ILE A 92 -10.68 4.17 4.16
C ILE A 92 -12.09 3.75 3.72
N ALA A 93 -12.68 4.43 2.73
CA ALA A 93 -13.98 4.06 2.17
C ALA A 93 -13.94 2.62 1.60
N ALA A 94 -12.92 2.29 0.82
CA ALA A 94 -12.74 0.94 0.30
C ALA A 94 -12.54 -0.11 1.41
N CYS A 95 -11.86 0.24 2.51
CA CYS A 95 -11.71 -0.62 3.67
C CYS A 95 -13.06 -0.88 4.36
N ILE A 96 -13.91 0.15 4.49
CA ILE A 96 -15.26 0.02 5.06
C ILE A 96 -16.14 -0.87 4.16
N GLU A 97 -16.10 -0.69 2.84
CA GLU A 97 -16.81 -1.57 1.90
C GLU A 97 -16.35 -3.03 2.04
N ALA A 98 -15.04 -3.27 2.13
CA ALA A 98 -14.48 -4.61 2.32
C ALA A 98 -14.96 -5.26 3.63
N ASP A 99 -14.97 -4.50 4.73
CA ASP A 99 -15.45 -4.95 6.03
C ASP A 99 -16.95 -5.31 5.98
N GLN A 100 -17.78 -4.50 5.33
CA GLN A 100 -19.20 -4.77 5.10
C GLN A 100 -19.45 -6.03 4.26
N LEU A 101 -18.54 -6.35 3.33
CA LEU A 101 -18.58 -7.56 2.50
C LEU A 101 -17.99 -8.79 3.21
N GLY A 102 -17.41 -8.63 4.41
CA GLY A 102 -16.80 -9.70 5.19
C GLY A 102 -15.48 -10.21 4.63
N VAL A 103 -14.75 -9.36 3.88
CA VAL A 103 -13.44 -9.68 3.29
C VAL A 103 -12.31 -8.86 3.93
N ASN A 104 -11.07 -9.28 3.73
CA ASN A 104 -9.92 -8.67 4.38
C ASN A 104 -9.49 -7.34 3.75
N GLU A 105 -9.58 -7.19 2.41
CA GLU A 105 -9.26 -5.97 1.69
C GLU A 105 -10.16 -5.76 0.47
N GLY A 106 -10.34 -4.50 0.08
CA GLY A 106 -11.06 -4.11 -1.12
C GLY A 106 -10.12 -3.94 -2.33
N LEU A 107 -10.41 -4.65 -3.41
CA LEU A 107 -9.75 -4.44 -4.70
C LEU A 107 -10.37 -3.22 -5.38
N MET A 108 -9.56 -2.18 -5.54
CA MET A 108 -9.95 -0.90 -6.13
C MET A 108 -9.58 -0.84 -7.60
N LEU A 109 -10.50 -0.32 -8.40
CA LEU A 109 -10.25 -0.05 -9.81
C LEU A 109 -9.92 1.44 -10.03
N ASP A 110 -9.29 1.75 -11.15
CA ASP A 110 -9.11 3.10 -11.63
C ASP A 110 -10.42 3.68 -12.24
N PRO A 111 -10.46 4.96 -12.66
CA PRO A 111 -11.65 5.55 -13.31
C PRO A 111 -12.08 4.85 -14.61
N ASN A 112 -11.16 4.15 -15.28
CA ASN A 112 -11.42 3.45 -16.53
C ASN A 112 -11.89 2.00 -16.34
N GLY A 113 -11.92 1.52 -15.07
CA GLY A 113 -12.30 0.16 -14.73
C GLY A 113 -11.16 -0.85 -14.74
N PHE A 114 -9.91 -0.41 -14.88
CA PHE A 114 -8.75 -1.29 -14.74
C PHE A 114 -8.39 -1.50 -13.28
N VAL A 115 -7.82 -2.66 -12.97
CA VAL A 115 -7.31 -2.98 -11.64
C VAL A 115 -6.18 -2.02 -11.26
N ALA A 116 -6.33 -1.32 -10.15
CA ALA A 116 -5.35 -0.37 -9.65
C ALA A 116 -4.52 -0.96 -8.49
N THR A 117 -5.15 -1.31 -7.40
CA THR A 117 -4.49 -1.75 -6.16
C THR A 117 -5.54 -2.20 -5.14
N CYS A 118 -5.14 -2.76 -4.00
CA CYS A 118 -6.04 -2.87 -2.85
C CYS A 118 -5.99 -1.60 -1.98
N ASN A 119 -6.88 -1.51 -0.99
CA ASN A 119 -6.95 -0.34 -0.12
C ASN A 119 -5.67 -0.11 0.72
N SER A 120 -4.90 -1.16 1.02
CA SER A 120 -3.65 -1.04 1.79
C SER A 120 -2.43 -1.72 1.16
N THR A 121 -2.61 -2.60 0.17
CA THR A 121 -1.56 -3.39 -0.47
C THR A 121 -1.52 -3.21 -1.99
N ASN A 122 -0.40 -3.55 -2.64
CA ASN A 122 -0.32 -3.65 -4.09
C ASN A 122 -0.77 -5.03 -4.56
N PHE A 123 -1.39 -5.10 -5.72
CA PHE A 123 -2.06 -6.27 -6.26
C PHE A 123 -1.31 -6.89 -7.44
N PHE A 124 -1.26 -8.22 -7.46
CA PHE A 124 -0.62 -9.02 -8.50
C PHE A 124 -1.47 -10.22 -8.86
N ILE A 125 -1.40 -10.64 -10.12
CA ILE A 125 -1.91 -11.93 -10.58
C ILE A 125 -0.79 -12.71 -11.29
N VAL A 126 -0.90 -14.03 -11.29
CA VAL A 126 -0.13 -14.93 -12.16
C VAL A 126 -1.10 -15.49 -13.18
N ARG A 127 -0.76 -15.40 -14.46
CA ARG A 127 -1.59 -15.93 -15.54
C ARG A 127 -0.71 -16.49 -16.64
N SER A 128 -0.90 -17.78 -16.94
CA SER A 128 -0.14 -18.50 -17.99
C SER A 128 1.38 -18.34 -17.86
N GLY A 129 1.89 -18.38 -16.62
CA GLY A 129 3.32 -18.25 -16.31
C GLY A 129 3.86 -16.82 -16.32
N GLU A 130 3.01 -15.81 -16.50
CA GLU A 130 3.38 -14.40 -16.42
C GLU A 130 2.85 -13.76 -15.13
N VAL A 131 3.64 -12.91 -14.50
CA VAL A 131 3.21 -12.07 -13.37
C VAL A 131 2.71 -10.74 -13.89
N TRP A 132 1.50 -10.32 -13.52
CA TRP A 132 0.95 -9.02 -13.90
C TRP A 132 0.70 -8.15 -12.68
N THR A 133 0.94 -6.86 -12.80
CA THR A 133 0.55 -5.83 -11.83
C THR A 133 0.14 -4.56 -12.57
N SER A 134 -0.58 -3.67 -11.92
CA SER A 134 -1.00 -2.40 -12.53
C SER A 134 0.20 -1.51 -12.90
N THR A 135 0.00 -0.57 -13.82
CA THR A 135 1.06 0.33 -14.34
C THR A 135 1.74 1.20 -13.28
N GLY A 136 1.14 1.33 -12.10
CA GLY A 136 1.64 2.22 -11.06
C GLY A 136 1.08 3.65 -11.13
N GLU A 137 0.26 3.97 -12.11
CA GLU A 137 -0.33 5.30 -12.27
C GLU A 137 -1.37 5.59 -11.17
N TYR A 138 -2.20 4.61 -10.86
CA TYR A 138 -3.28 4.74 -9.87
C TYR A 138 -2.99 3.99 -8.55
N CYS A 139 -1.74 3.71 -8.25
CA CYS A 139 -1.36 3.09 -6.98
C CYS A 139 -0.06 3.67 -6.42
N LEU A 140 0.17 3.40 -5.14
CA LEU A 140 1.47 3.65 -4.54
C LEU A 140 2.50 2.70 -5.16
N ASN A 141 3.63 3.22 -5.64
CA ASN A 141 4.77 2.42 -6.08
C ASN A 141 5.49 1.84 -4.84
N GLY A 142 4.89 0.78 -4.26
CA GLY A 142 5.36 0.18 -3.02
C GLY A 142 6.77 -0.40 -3.13
N ILE A 143 7.54 -0.32 -2.04
CA ILE A 143 8.90 -0.89 -1.95
C ILE A 143 8.87 -2.40 -2.24
N THR A 144 7.92 -3.12 -1.63
CA THR A 144 7.76 -4.56 -1.84
C THR A 144 7.33 -4.86 -3.27
N ARG A 145 6.39 -4.07 -3.85
CA ARG A 145 6.02 -4.17 -5.26
C ARG A 145 7.26 -4.06 -6.16
N GLY A 146 8.07 -3.02 -5.99
CA GLY A 146 9.30 -2.82 -6.76
C GLY A 146 10.31 -3.96 -6.58
N THR A 147 10.39 -4.53 -5.39
CA THR A 147 11.24 -5.71 -5.11
C THR A 147 10.77 -6.93 -5.88
N ILE A 148 9.47 -7.23 -5.92
CA ILE A 148 8.92 -8.35 -6.71
C ILE A 148 9.21 -8.14 -8.20
N ILE A 149 8.95 -6.95 -8.74
CA ILE A 149 9.25 -6.64 -10.15
C ILE A 149 10.73 -6.88 -10.48
N ARG A 150 11.63 -6.42 -9.61
CA ARG A 150 13.07 -6.61 -9.77
C ARG A 150 13.45 -8.09 -9.72
N LEU A 151 12.94 -8.84 -8.74
CA LEU A 151 13.22 -10.27 -8.59
C LEU A 151 12.72 -11.07 -9.81
N CYS A 152 11.49 -10.81 -10.29
CA CYS A 152 10.99 -11.46 -11.50
C CYS A 152 11.94 -11.27 -12.68
N LYS A 153 12.39 -10.02 -12.91
CA LYS A 153 13.36 -9.71 -13.98
C LYS A 153 14.70 -10.42 -13.78
N GLU A 154 15.21 -10.45 -12.56
CA GLU A 154 16.49 -11.07 -12.19
C GLU A 154 16.47 -12.60 -12.39
N TYR A 155 15.35 -13.24 -12.07
CA TYR A 155 15.19 -14.69 -12.22
C TYR A 155 14.54 -15.14 -13.54
N GLY A 156 14.36 -14.22 -14.50
CA GLY A 156 13.80 -14.54 -15.82
C GLY A 156 12.31 -14.90 -15.80
N ILE A 157 11.57 -14.48 -14.75
CA ILE A 157 10.12 -14.67 -14.68
C ILE A 157 9.45 -13.52 -15.44
N PRO A 158 8.63 -13.80 -16.48
CA PRO A 158 7.93 -12.76 -17.21
C PRO A 158 7.06 -11.90 -16.28
N ILE A 159 7.25 -10.60 -16.31
CA ILE A 159 6.47 -9.65 -15.50
C ILE A 159 6.02 -8.46 -16.34
N LEU A 160 4.73 -8.13 -16.25
CA LEU A 160 4.10 -7.06 -17.01
C LEU A 160 3.46 -6.04 -16.06
N GLU A 161 3.90 -4.80 -16.17
CA GLU A 161 3.24 -3.64 -15.58
C GLU A 161 2.24 -3.11 -16.62
N LYS A 162 0.96 -3.48 -16.50
CA LYS A 162 -0.06 -3.23 -17.54
C LYS A 162 -1.45 -2.98 -16.96
N ASN A 163 -2.34 -2.44 -17.76
CA ASN A 163 -3.76 -2.39 -17.46
C ASN A 163 -4.39 -3.77 -17.69
N PHE A 164 -5.21 -4.23 -16.77
CA PHE A 164 -6.02 -5.44 -16.85
C PHE A 164 -7.32 -5.25 -16.05
N ILE A 165 -8.32 -6.06 -16.33
CA ILE A 165 -9.70 -5.90 -15.84
C ILE A 165 -10.05 -7.01 -14.82
N PRO A 166 -11.15 -6.87 -14.05
CA PRO A 166 -11.58 -7.92 -13.11
C PRO A 166 -11.77 -9.30 -13.74
N ALA A 167 -12.18 -9.39 -15.02
CA ALA A 167 -12.29 -10.67 -15.71
C ALA A 167 -10.92 -11.38 -15.84
N ASP A 168 -9.82 -10.65 -15.98
CA ASP A 168 -8.47 -11.21 -15.99
C ASP A 168 -8.10 -11.78 -14.61
N VAL A 169 -8.55 -11.11 -13.52
CA VAL A 169 -8.35 -11.57 -12.14
C VAL A 169 -9.06 -12.91 -11.91
N HIS A 170 -10.32 -13.02 -12.32
CA HIS A 170 -11.10 -14.25 -12.16
C HIS A 170 -10.57 -15.43 -13.01
N SER A 171 -9.80 -15.15 -14.05
CA SER A 171 -9.16 -16.16 -14.90
C SER A 171 -7.67 -16.36 -14.60
N ALA A 172 -7.17 -15.78 -13.51
CA ALA A 172 -5.78 -15.92 -13.06
C ALA A 172 -5.55 -17.31 -12.44
N ASP A 173 -4.33 -17.81 -12.60
CA ASP A 173 -3.88 -19.05 -11.96
C ASP A 173 -3.61 -18.84 -10.47
N GLU A 174 -3.04 -17.66 -10.12
CA GLU A 174 -2.74 -17.25 -8.75
C GLU A 174 -2.95 -15.75 -8.57
N VAL A 175 -3.25 -15.37 -7.34
CA VAL A 175 -3.37 -13.97 -6.92
C VAL A 175 -2.61 -13.75 -5.63
N PHE A 176 -1.88 -12.64 -5.53
CA PHE A 176 -1.21 -12.24 -4.29
C PHE A 176 -1.16 -10.72 -4.13
N VAL A 177 -0.99 -10.29 -2.90
CA VAL A 177 -0.80 -8.87 -2.57
C VAL A 177 0.53 -8.64 -1.89
N THR A 178 1.01 -7.39 -1.94
CA THR A 178 2.30 -7.04 -1.34
C THR A 178 2.21 -5.78 -0.49
N GLY A 179 2.89 -5.80 0.66
CA GLY A 179 2.99 -4.65 1.55
C GLY A 179 4.28 -4.68 2.37
N THR A 180 4.75 -3.53 2.81
CA THR A 180 6.01 -3.40 3.54
C THR A 180 6.00 -4.16 4.87
N PHE A 181 4.83 -4.24 5.52
CA PHE A 181 4.70 -4.89 6.83
C PHE A 181 4.67 -6.42 6.72
N ALA A 182 3.81 -6.97 5.85
CA ALA A 182 3.59 -8.41 5.78
C ALA A 182 4.37 -9.11 4.64
N GLY A 183 4.99 -8.34 3.75
CA GLY A 183 5.70 -8.89 2.59
C GLY A 183 4.75 -9.31 1.48
N VAL A 184 4.76 -10.57 1.11
CA VAL A 184 3.87 -11.20 0.12
C VAL A 184 2.81 -12.00 0.87
N ILE A 185 1.55 -11.85 0.49
CA ILE A 185 0.40 -12.56 1.06
C ILE A 185 -0.41 -13.16 -0.08
N PRO A 186 -0.68 -14.47 -0.08
CA PRO A 186 -1.55 -15.10 -1.06
C PRO A 186 -3.01 -14.64 -0.88
N VAL A 187 -3.74 -14.60 -1.98
CA VAL A 187 -5.18 -14.30 -2.01
C VAL A 187 -5.93 -15.58 -2.37
N ILE A 188 -6.88 -15.98 -1.55
CA ILE A 188 -7.63 -17.23 -1.70
C ILE A 188 -8.99 -17.06 -2.38
N SER A 189 -9.51 -15.83 -2.42
CA SER A 189 -10.71 -15.47 -3.19
C SER A 189 -10.76 -13.98 -3.50
N VAL A 190 -11.38 -13.64 -4.64
CA VAL A 190 -11.67 -12.26 -5.07
C VAL A 190 -13.13 -12.16 -5.50
#